data_51af996e78d17a8391700fed9eee85c1
#
_entry.id   51af996e78d17a8391700fed9eee85c1
#
_cell.length_a   1.000
_cell.length_b   1.000
_cell.length_c   1.000
_cell.angle_alpha   90.00
_cell.angle_beta   90.00
_cell.angle_gamma   90.00
#
_symmetry.space_group_name_H-M   'P 1'
#
loop_
_entity.id
_entity.type
_entity.pdbx_description
1 polymer ?
#
loop_
_entity_poly.entity_id
_entity_poly.type
_entity_poly.pdbx_seq_one_letter_code
_entity_poly.pdbx_strand_id
1 'polypeptide(L)'
;SGCDETLKRMNRHYDTEEYRTIVNNLRKAFKDCAITTDVMVGFAGETEEEFQKSLDFVHSIKFAKVHTFSYSRRKGTVGDKLPNQVDPQIKSERSKKMIEVTLKDRKEFLRNQLNNTYSVLFERKKEEGYWEGYTMNYTPVRVFSDLDLNDKIVDVKLTDAFDDYCIGELI
;
A
#
# COMPACT_ATOMS: atom_id res chain seq x y z
N SER A 1 8.24 9.92 -0.47
CA SER A 1 7.47 11.12 -0.11
C SER A 1 6.59 11.55 -1.28
N GLY A 2 5.46 12.18 -0.98
CA GLY A 2 4.56 12.82 -1.95
C GLY A 2 4.71 14.36 -1.97
N CYS A 3 5.87 14.88 -1.62
CA CYS A 3 6.20 16.31 -1.62
C CYS A 3 7.52 16.53 -2.36
N ASP A 4 7.52 17.39 -3.38
CA ASP A 4 8.66 17.59 -4.28
C ASP A 4 9.88 18.16 -3.57
N GLU A 5 9.69 19.06 -2.60
CA GLU A 5 10.78 19.62 -1.80
C GLU A 5 11.47 18.54 -0.97
N THR A 6 10.69 17.61 -0.40
CA THR A 6 11.24 16.48 0.34
C THR A 6 11.90 15.47 -0.59
N LEU A 7 11.31 15.16 -1.76
CA LEU A 7 11.92 14.29 -2.78
C LEU A 7 13.30 14.80 -3.22
N LYS A 8 13.45 16.11 -3.47
CA LYS A 8 14.75 16.73 -3.80
C LYS A 8 15.78 16.54 -2.67
N ARG A 9 15.38 16.76 -1.40
CA ARG A 9 16.28 16.51 -0.26
C ARG A 9 16.66 15.05 -0.10
N MET A 10 15.78 14.13 -0.46
CA MET A 10 16.03 12.69 -0.50
C MET A 10 16.88 12.26 -1.71
N ASN A 11 17.29 13.20 -2.57
CA ASN A 11 17.99 12.97 -3.84
C ASN A 11 17.21 12.04 -4.79
N ARG A 12 15.87 12.23 -4.86
CA ARG A 12 15.02 11.57 -5.84
C ARG A 12 14.97 12.39 -7.13
N HIS A 13 15.02 11.70 -8.28
CA HIS A 13 15.11 12.31 -9.62
C HIS A 13 13.76 12.28 -10.37
N TYR A 14 12.66 12.29 -9.64
CA TYR A 14 11.30 12.39 -10.13
C TYR A 14 10.50 13.32 -9.21
N ASP A 15 9.42 13.87 -9.71
CA ASP A 15 8.47 14.67 -8.97
C ASP A 15 7.09 13.96 -8.83
N THR A 16 6.18 14.62 -8.15
CA THR A 16 4.84 14.08 -7.89
C THR A 16 3.99 14.00 -9.16
N GLU A 17 4.18 14.90 -10.12
CA GLU A 17 3.42 14.89 -11.38
C GLU A 17 3.90 13.77 -12.32
N GLU A 18 5.20 13.58 -12.44
CA GLU A 18 5.76 12.43 -13.17
C GLU A 18 5.28 11.10 -12.57
N TYR A 19 5.28 10.99 -11.23
CA TYR A 19 4.78 9.80 -10.55
C TYR A 19 3.29 9.56 -10.84
N ARG A 20 2.46 10.60 -10.77
CA ARG A 20 1.03 10.54 -11.12
C ARG A 20 0.82 10.10 -12.56
N THR A 21 1.61 10.59 -13.48
CA THR A 21 1.57 10.22 -14.89
C THR A 21 1.86 8.73 -15.07
N ILE A 22 2.89 8.21 -14.40
CA ILE A 22 3.22 6.76 -14.40
C ILE A 22 2.05 5.93 -13.89
N VAL A 23 1.48 6.30 -12.73
CA VAL A 23 0.32 5.60 -12.14
C VAL A 23 -0.88 5.58 -13.09
N ASN A 24 -1.18 6.72 -13.72
CA ASN A 24 -2.30 6.82 -14.66
C ASN A 24 -2.07 5.94 -15.90
N ASN A 25 -0.85 5.89 -16.42
CA ASN A 25 -0.50 5.03 -17.54
C ASN A 25 -0.61 3.54 -17.18
N LEU A 26 -0.16 3.13 -16.00
CA LEU A 26 -0.31 1.76 -15.51
C LEU A 26 -1.80 1.36 -15.40
N ARG A 27 -2.63 2.22 -14.84
CA ARG A 27 -4.08 1.97 -14.71
C ARG A 27 -4.81 1.91 -16.06
N LYS A 28 -4.33 2.64 -17.07
CA LYS A 28 -4.85 2.54 -18.45
C LYS A 28 -4.42 1.24 -19.12
N ALA A 29 -3.18 0.81 -18.90
CA ALA A 29 -2.61 -0.38 -19.55
C ALA A 29 -3.07 -1.68 -18.90
N PHE A 30 -3.29 -1.71 -17.59
CA PHE A 30 -3.62 -2.91 -16.83
C PHE A 30 -4.94 -2.74 -16.10
N LYS A 31 -5.92 -3.56 -16.45
CA LYS A 31 -7.19 -3.63 -15.72
C LYS A 31 -6.93 -4.13 -14.29
N ASP A 32 -7.61 -3.54 -13.32
CA ASP A 32 -7.55 -3.92 -11.90
C ASP A 32 -6.11 -3.92 -11.30
N CYS A 33 -5.26 -3.03 -11.81
CA CYS A 33 -3.87 -2.91 -11.38
C CYS A 33 -3.77 -2.49 -9.91
N ALA A 34 -3.17 -3.34 -9.07
CA ALA A 34 -2.82 -3.01 -7.70
C ALA A 34 -1.46 -2.29 -7.66
N ILE A 35 -1.49 -0.98 -7.44
CA ILE A 35 -0.27 -0.19 -7.30
C ILE A 35 0.05 -0.07 -5.82
N THR A 36 1.25 -0.49 -5.44
CA THR A 36 1.77 -0.41 -4.07
C THR A 36 2.97 0.50 -4.01
N THR A 37 3.26 1.06 -2.85
CA THR A 37 4.42 1.93 -2.67
C THR A 37 4.94 1.91 -1.24
N ASP A 38 6.18 2.35 -1.11
CA ASP A 38 6.83 2.63 0.17
C ASP A 38 6.87 4.14 0.39
N VAL A 39 6.41 4.60 1.55
CA VAL A 39 6.42 6.02 1.94
C VAL A 39 7.24 6.19 3.21
N MET A 40 8.25 7.04 3.14
CA MET A 40 9.04 7.46 4.30
C MET A 40 8.54 8.80 4.80
N VAL A 41 8.30 8.92 6.11
CA VAL A 41 7.90 10.16 6.78
C VAL A 41 8.99 10.64 7.73
N GLY A 42 9.05 11.94 7.97
CA GLY A 42 10.00 12.54 8.91
C GLY A 42 11.45 12.54 8.43
N PHE A 43 11.69 12.65 7.12
CA PHE A 43 13.03 12.88 6.59
C PHE A 43 13.59 14.21 7.10
N ALA A 44 14.93 14.34 7.15
CA ALA A 44 15.58 15.56 7.64
C ALA A 44 15.05 16.80 6.93
N GLY A 45 14.61 17.80 7.70
CA GLY A 45 14.04 19.05 7.22
C GLY A 45 12.58 18.98 6.73
N GLU A 46 11.90 17.84 6.83
CA GLU A 46 10.48 17.74 6.48
C GLU A 46 9.65 18.59 7.46
N THR A 47 8.98 19.63 6.94
CA THR A 47 8.07 20.48 7.71
C THR A 47 6.69 19.82 7.85
N GLU A 48 5.81 20.40 8.68
CA GLU A 48 4.42 19.91 8.77
C GLU A 48 3.65 20.16 7.47
N GLU A 49 3.90 21.29 6.81
CA GLU A 49 3.30 21.58 5.50
C GLU A 49 3.72 20.58 4.43
N GLU A 50 5.01 20.23 4.37
CA GLU A 50 5.53 19.24 3.43
C GLU A 50 4.97 17.83 3.73
N PHE A 51 4.84 17.48 5.01
CA PHE A 51 4.17 16.23 5.40
C PHE A 51 2.71 16.21 4.96
N GLN A 52 1.97 17.32 5.14
CA GLN A 52 0.57 17.40 4.71
C GLN A 52 0.45 17.27 3.17
N LYS A 53 1.30 17.96 2.39
CA LYS A 53 1.38 17.78 0.93
C LYS A 53 1.61 16.31 0.56
N SER A 54 2.54 15.64 1.26
CA SER A 54 2.84 14.23 1.03
C SER A 54 1.64 13.33 1.35
N LEU A 55 0.93 13.59 2.43
CA LEU A 55 -0.26 12.86 2.84
C LEU A 55 -1.38 12.99 1.80
N ASP A 56 -1.66 14.23 1.37
CA ASP A 56 -2.70 14.55 0.39
C ASP A 56 -2.38 13.91 -0.97
N PHE A 57 -1.12 13.96 -1.40
CA PHE A 57 -0.67 13.31 -2.62
C PHE A 57 -0.88 11.79 -2.55
N VAL A 58 -0.39 11.14 -1.49
CA VAL A 58 -0.51 9.68 -1.31
C VAL A 58 -1.98 9.26 -1.31
N HIS A 59 -2.82 9.97 -0.57
CA HIS A 59 -4.27 9.75 -0.56
C HIS A 59 -4.90 9.91 -1.95
N SER A 60 -4.50 10.93 -2.72
CA SER A 60 -5.03 11.20 -4.06
C SER A 60 -4.69 10.11 -5.08
N ILE A 61 -3.58 9.39 -4.88
CA ILE A 61 -3.15 8.29 -5.76
C ILE A 61 -4.00 7.03 -5.56
N LYS A 62 -4.60 6.81 -4.39
CA LYS A 62 -5.41 5.62 -4.10
C LYS A 62 -4.63 4.32 -4.31
N PHE A 63 -3.53 4.19 -3.58
CA PHE A 63 -2.72 2.98 -3.61
C PHE A 63 -3.49 1.76 -3.07
N ALA A 64 -3.25 0.60 -3.67
CA ALA A 64 -3.76 -0.67 -3.14
C ALA A 64 -3.13 -1.02 -1.77
N LYS A 65 -1.87 -0.63 -1.56
CA LYS A 65 -1.15 -0.78 -0.29
C LYS A 65 -0.01 0.22 -0.19
N VAL A 66 0.18 0.78 0.99
CA VAL A 66 1.32 1.64 1.32
C VAL A 66 2.07 1.07 2.51
N HIS A 67 3.37 0.89 2.36
CA HIS A 67 4.26 0.58 3.48
C HIS A 67 4.85 1.89 4.00
N THR A 68 4.43 2.31 5.18
CA THR A 68 4.89 3.55 5.81
C THR A 68 6.07 3.30 6.74
N PHE A 69 7.14 4.07 6.56
CA PHE A 69 8.35 4.01 7.39
C PHE A 69 8.65 5.38 7.98
N SER A 70 9.02 5.41 9.25
CA SER A 70 9.67 6.59 9.84
C SER A 70 11.14 6.63 9.44
N TYR A 71 11.63 7.80 9.04
CA TYR A 71 13.05 7.97 8.72
C TYR A 71 13.92 7.63 9.93
N SER A 72 14.86 6.71 9.73
CA SER A 72 15.86 6.32 10.70
C SER A 72 17.26 6.81 10.26
N ARG A 73 17.92 7.59 11.12
CA ARG A 73 19.29 8.04 10.88
C ARG A 73 20.24 6.83 10.84
N ARG A 74 21.06 6.79 9.79
CA ARG A 74 22.11 5.77 9.65
C ARG A 74 23.46 6.47 9.62
N LYS A 75 24.28 6.25 10.65
CA LYS A 75 25.62 6.84 10.78
C LYS A 75 26.41 6.70 9.48
N GLY A 76 27.03 7.81 9.06
CA GLY A 76 27.87 7.85 7.87
C GLY A 76 27.15 8.13 6.53
N THR A 77 25.82 8.15 6.51
CA THR A 77 25.05 8.54 5.31
C THR A 77 24.96 10.07 5.16
N VAL A 78 24.63 10.54 3.94
CA VAL A 78 24.35 11.95 3.69
C VAL A 78 23.19 12.43 4.56
N GLY A 79 22.09 11.65 4.61
CA GLY A 79 20.91 11.97 5.41
C GLY A 79 21.19 12.13 6.91
N ASP A 80 22.16 11.38 7.45
CA ASP A 80 22.58 11.52 8.85
C ASP A 80 23.20 12.89 9.15
N LYS A 81 23.88 13.49 8.16
CA LYS A 81 24.56 14.78 8.29
C LYS A 81 23.66 15.97 7.98
N LEU A 82 22.46 15.76 7.45
CA LEU A 82 21.54 16.84 7.14
C LEU A 82 21.08 17.54 8.43
N PRO A 83 20.93 18.88 8.40
CA PRO A 83 20.37 19.66 9.51
C PRO A 83 18.88 19.38 9.68
N ASN A 84 18.29 19.93 10.74
CA ASN A 84 16.85 19.91 10.99
C ASN A 84 16.26 18.48 11.02
N GLN A 85 16.91 17.60 11.75
CA GLN A 85 16.39 16.25 12.00
C GLN A 85 15.05 16.34 12.73
N VAL A 86 14.03 15.66 12.19
CA VAL A 86 12.69 15.66 12.78
C VAL A 86 12.68 14.87 14.09
N ASP A 87 11.98 15.37 15.09
CA ASP A 87 11.83 14.72 16.39
C ASP A 87 11.18 13.34 16.28
N PRO A 88 11.64 12.33 17.04
CA PRO A 88 11.08 10.99 17.02
C PRO A 88 9.57 10.92 17.30
N GLN A 89 9.05 11.79 18.19
CA GLN A 89 7.62 11.84 18.50
C GLN A 89 6.83 12.34 17.28
N ILE A 90 7.30 13.39 16.61
CA ILE A 90 6.68 13.93 15.38
C ILE A 90 6.69 12.88 14.26
N LYS A 91 7.79 12.14 14.09
CA LYS A 91 7.85 11.01 13.14
C LYS A 91 6.79 9.95 13.44
N SER A 92 6.63 9.60 14.72
CA SER A 92 5.63 8.61 15.15
C SER A 92 4.21 9.08 14.84
N GLU A 93 3.90 10.34 15.13
CA GLU A 93 2.59 10.94 14.84
C GLU A 93 2.30 10.99 13.34
N ARG A 94 3.27 11.41 12.52
CA ARG A 94 3.17 11.43 11.05
C ARG A 94 2.98 10.02 10.49
N SER A 95 3.73 9.03 11.01
CA SER A 95 3.57 7.64 10.60
C SER A 95 2.16 7.12 10.88
N LYS A 96 1.61 7.39 12.07
CA LYS A 96 0.23 7.00 12.43
C LYS A 96 -0.81 7.64 11.50
N LYS A 97 -0.70 8.96 11.23
CA LYS A 97 -1.60 9.66 10.32
C LYS A 97 -1.53 9.09 8.89
N MET A 98 -0.33 8.83 8.37
CA MET A 98 -0.14 8.24 7.05
C MET A 98 -0.76 6.84 6.98
N ILE A 99 -0.51 5.99 7.97
CA ILE A 99 -1.09 4.64 8.05
C ILE A 99 -2.63 4.71 8.11
N GLU A 100 -3.20 5.60 8.93
CA GLU A 100 -4.66 5.73 9.04
C GLU A 100 -5.31 6.07 7.69
N VAL A 101 -4.76 7.03 6.96
CA VAL A 101 -5.29 7.43 5.64
C VAL A 101 -5.14 6.31 4.63
N THR A 102 -3.97 5.69 4.57
CA THR A 102 -3.69 4.63 3.59
C THR A 102 -4.43 3.31 3.87
N LEU A 103 -4.79 3.04 5.12
CA LEU A 103 -5.69 1.92 5.46
C LEU A 103 -7.12 2.16 4.93
N LYS A 104 -7.62 3.40 4.95
CA LYS A 104 -8.90 3.74 4.34
C LYS A 104 -8.88 3.52 2.83
N ASP A 105 -7.80 3.95 2.16
CA ASP A 105 -7.61 3.73 0.72
C ASP A 105 -7.51 2.23 0.37
N ARG A 106 -6.81 1.45 1.20
CA ARG A 106 -6.75 0.00 1.04
C ARG A 106 -8.13 -0.65 1.14
N LYS A 107 -8.94 -0.28 2.14
CA LYS A 107 -10.32 -0.78 2.28
C LYS A 107 -11.16 -0.45 1.05
N GLU A 108 -11.03 0.75 0.51
CA GLU A 108 -11.71 1.16 -0.71
C GLU A 108 -11.25 0.30 -1.90
N PHE A 109 -9.94 0.08 -2.06
CA PHE A 109 -9.40 -0.79 -3.09
C PHE A 109 -9.99 -2.22 -2.99
N LEU A 110 -10.00 -2.82 -1.79
CA LEU A 110 -10.54 -4.17 -1.59
C LEU A 110 -12.05 -4.23 -1.89
N ARG A 111 -12.83 -3.22 -1.48
CA ARG A 111 -14.26 -3.13 -1.79
C ARG A 111 -14.54 -3.05 -3.30
N ASN A 112 -13.67 -2.39 -4.05
CA ASN A 112 -13.80 -2.29 -5.50
C ASN A 112 -13.54 -3.63 -6.23
N GLN A 113 -12.98 -4.64 -5.53
CA GLN A 113 -12.81 -5.99 -6.05
C GLN A 113 -14.08 -6.85 -5.91
N LEU A 114 -15.05 -6.44 -5.09
CA LEU A 114 -16.24 -7.24 -4.78
C LEU A 114 -17.12 -7.47 -6.00
N ASN A 115 -17.83 -8.59 -5.98
CA ASN A 115 -18.71 -9.08 -7.04
C ASN A 115 -18.01 -9.48 -8.34
N ASN A 116 -16.68 -9.36 -8.42
CA ASN A 116 -15.89 -9.90 -9.52
C ASN A 116 -15.39 -11.31 -9.20
N THR A 117 -15.11 -12.05 -10.26
CA THR A 117 -14.48 -13.37 -10.19
C THR A 117 -13.01 -13.24 -10.55
N TYR A 118 -12.16 -13.86 -9.72
CA TYR A 118 -10.71 -13.89 -9.92
C TYR A 118 -10.17 -15.31 -9.77
N SER A 119 -9.17 -15.66 -10.55
CA SER A 119 -8.35 -16.84 -10.29
C SER A 119 -7.46 -16.57 -9.08
N VAL A 120 -7.56 -17.41 -8.06
CA VAL A 120 -6.84 -17.30 -6.78
C VAL A 120 -5.91 -18.49 -6.63
N LEU A 121 -4.63 -18.23 -6.42
CA LEU A 121 -3.66 -19.23 -6.00
C LEU A 121 -3.75 -19.39 -4.48
N PHE A 122 -4.18 -20.55 -4.02
CA PHE A 122 -4.22 -20.89 -2.59
C PHE A 122 -2.91 -21.56 -2.16
N GLU A 123 -2.35 -21.06 -1.06
CA GLU A 123 -1.03 -21.51 -0.58
C GLU A 123 -1.11 -22.35 0.69
N ARG A 124 -2.09 -22.09 1.56
CA ARG A 124 -2.16 -22.75 2.86
C ARG A 124 -3.56 -22.73 3.47
N LYS A 125 -3.85 -23.79 4.21
CA LYS A 125 -5.02 -23.86 5.11
C LYS A 125 -4.62 -23.29 6.48
N LYS A 126 -5.47 -22.47 7.04
CA LYS A 126 -5.32 -21.92 8.40
C LYS A 126 -6.04 -22.81 9.43
N GLU A 127 -5.61 -22.72 10.69
CA GLU A 127 -6.20 -23.50 11.79
C GLU A 127 -7.69 -23.21 11.97
N GLU A 128 -8.15 -21.99 11.64
CA GLU A 128 -9.55 -21.57 11.68
C GLU A 128 -10.40 -22.18 10.54
N GLY A 129 -9.82 -23.03 9.69
CA GLY A 129 -10.54 -23.80 8.68
C GLY A 129 -10.73 -23.10 7.33
N TYR A 130 -10.15 -21.94 7.11
CA TYR A 130 -10.17 -21.27 5.80
C TYR A 130 -8.85 -21.47 5.03
N TRP A 131 -8.96 -21.43 3.71
CA TRP A 131 -7.82 -21.34 2.80
C TRP A 131 -7.47 -19.89 2.54
N GLU A 132 -6.19 -19.58 2.52
CA GLU A 132 -5.65 -18.24 2.22
C GLU A 132 -4.85 -18.31 0.93
N GLY A 133 -5.13 -17.35 0.05
CA GLY A 133 -4.48 -17.23 -1.26
C GLY A 133 -4.48 -15.81 -1.79
N TYR A 134 -3.98 -15.65 -3.02
CA TYR A 134 -3.86 -14.35 -3.67
C TYR A 134 -4.38 -14.40 -5.10
N THR A 135 -5.05 -13.34 -5.50
CA THR A 135 -5.37 -13.07 -6.90
C THR A 135 -4.12 -12.64 -7.66
N MET A 136 -4.19 -12.55 -9.00
CA MET A 136 -3.08 -12.06 -9.84
C MET A 136 -2.65 -10.62 -9.51
N ASN A 137 -3.55 -9.78 -8.99
CA ASN A 137 -3.23 -8.42 -8.54
C ASN A 137 -2.89 -8.35 -7.03
N TYR A 138 -2.52 -9.48 -6.42
CA TYR A 138 -2.13 -9.60 -5.01
C TYR A 138 -3.20 -9.18 -3.99
N THR A 139 -4.48 -9.27 -4.36
CA THR A 139 -5.56 -9.16 -3.38
C THR A 139 -5.60 -10.43 -2.54
N PRO A 140 -5.44 -10.33 -1.21
CA PRO A 140 -5.54 -11.50 -0.32
C PRO A 140 -6.98 -11.98 -0.26
N VAL A 141 -7.18 -13.29 -0.42
CA VAL A 141 -8.50 -13.92 -0.43
C VAL A 141 -8.54 -15.06 0.57
N ARG A 142 -9.65 -15.16 1.30
CA ARG A 142 -9.97 -16.27 2.20
C ARG A 142 -11.23 -16.98 1.74
N VAL A 143 -11.19 -18.31 1.72
CA VAL A 143 -12.32 -19.16 1.36
C VAL A 143 -12.46 -20.28 2.37
N PHE A 144 -13.68 -20.50 2.85
CA PHE A 144 -14.01 -21.69 3.67
C PHE A 144 -14.35 -22.85 2.74
N SER A 145 -13.59 -23.93 2.83
CA SER A 145 -13.81 -25.12 2.00
C SER A 145 -13.19 -26.36 2.65
N ASP A 146 -13.92 -27.49 2.52
CA ASP A 146 -13.41 -28.81 2.88
C ASP A 146 -12.55 -29.44 1.78
N LEU A 147 -12.56 -28.87 0.58
CA LEU A 147 -11.70 -29.29 -0.52
C LEU A 147 -10.24 -28.96 -0.20
N ASP A 148 -9.35 -29.82 -0.63
CA ASP A 148 -7.92 -29.50 -0.61
C ASP A 148 -7.59 -28.52 -1.73
N LEU A 149 -7.23 -27.27 -1.35
CA LEU A 149 -6.88 -26.20 -2.27
C LEU A 149 -5.37 -25.90 -2.29
N ASN A 150 -4.54 -26.70 -1.59
CA ASN A 150 -3.10 -26.44 -1.51
C ASN A 150 -2.45 -26.39 -2.89
N ASP A 151 -1.72 -25.31 -3.18
CA ASP A 151 -1.03 -25.04 -4.44
C ASP A 151 -1.94 -25.09 -5.69
N LYS A 152 -3.24 -24.85 -5.51
CA LYS A 152 -4.22 -24.84 -6.61
C LYS A 152 -4.63 -23.43 -6.96
N ILE A 153 -4.86 -23.22 -8.26
CA ILE A 153 -5.49 -22.01 -8.80
C ILE A 153 -6.97 -22.34 -9.04
N VAL A 154 -7.85 -21.61 -8.37
CA VAL A 154 -9.30 -21.81 -8.45
C VAL A 154 -10.01 -20.48 -8.63
N ASP A 155 -11.09 -20.47 -9.40
CA ASP A 155 -11.89 -19.27 -9.61
C ASP A 155 -12.78 -19.00 -8.40
N VAL A 156 -12.74 -17.77 -7.91
CA VAL A 156 -13.42 -17.32 -6.70
C VAL A 156 -14.17 -16.03 -6.99
N LYS A 157 -15.44 -16.00 -6.64
CA LYS A 157 -16.24 -14.77 -6.61
C LYS A 157 -16.05 -14.09 -5.26
N LEU A 158 -15.56 -12.86 -5.25
CA LEU A 158 -15.37 -12.09 -4.02
C LEU A 158 -16.71 -11.54 -3.53
N THR A 159 -17.06 -11.82 -2.26
CA THR A 159 -18.35 -11.47 -1.66
C THR A 159 -18.25 -10.39 -0.60
N ASP A 160 -17.18 -10.39 0.19
CA ASP A 160 -16.96 -9.44 1.28
C ASP A 160 -15.52 -8.94 1.32
N ALA A 161 -15.33 -7.70 1.85
CA ALA A 161 -14.03 -7.08 2.05
C ALA A 161 -13.84 -6.64 3.51
N PHE A 162 -12.73 -7.04 4.09
CA PHE A 162 -12.27 -6.67 5.41
C PHE A 162 -11.12 -5.65 5.34
N ASP A 163 -10.40 -5.45 6.43
CA ASP A 163 -9.36 -4.42 6.52
C ASP A 163 -8.18 -4.68 5.57
N ASP A 164 -7.82 -5.97 5.38
CA ASP A 164 -6.65 -6.35 4.59
C ASP A 164 -6.83 -7.60 3.71
N TYR A 165 -8.04 -8.18 3.66
CA TYR A 165 -8.38 -9.33 2.81
C TYR A 165 -9.82 -9.27 2.33
N CYS A 166 -10.15 -10.08 1.32
CA CYS A 166 -11.51 -10.36 0.88
C CYS A 166 -11.91 -11.78 1.27
N ILE A 167 -13.21 -12.00 1.45
CA ILE A 167 -13.80 -13.34 1.47
C ILE A 167 -14.42 -13.61 0.11
N GLY A 168 -14.41 -14.86 -0.32
CA GLY A 168 -15.05 -15.29 -1.55
C GLY A 168 -15.60 -16.70 -1.48
N GLU A 169 -16.31 -17.06 -2.53
CA GLU A 169 -16.92 -18.38 -2.75
C GLU A 169 -16.31 -19.02 -3.99
N LEU A 170 -16.03 -20.31 -3.92
CA LEU A 170 -15.58 -21.11 -5.07
C LEU A 170 -16.69 -21.16 -6.13
N ILE A 171 -16.29 -21.10 -7.41
CA ILE A 171 -17.22 -21.21 -8.55
C ILE A 171 -16.99 -22.57 -9.22
#